data_d103daedaccefb28b24c5ef045fb7647
#
_entry.id   d103daedaccefb28b24c5ef045fb7647
#
_cell.length_a   1.000
_cell.length_b   1.000
_cell.length_c   1.000
_cell.angle_alpha   90.00
_cell.angle_beta   90.00
_cell.angle_gamma   90.00
#
_symmetry.space_group_name_H-M   'P 1'
#
loop_
_entity.id
_entity.type
_entity.pdbx_description
1 polymer ?
#
loop_
_entity_poly.entity_id
_entity_poly.type
_entity_poly.pdbx_seq_one_letter_code
_entity_poly.pdbx_strand_id
1 'polypeptide(L)'
;MIKKIFILSFLLLYLSSCGYSPIYSSKNLNFSINNIEKDNNLLNNQFAEMIRGMVEENNPNKINIKISSNKDVQIKSKDTKGNPLIFELKITLKISIQGSTEVKVKIFTEDTSFNNSDDKFELSNYQKELEEILIRKLVEQTIVYLSSI
;
A
#
# COMPACT_ATOMS: atom_id res chain seq x y z
N MET A 1 -23.26 46.72 -3.34
CA MET A 1 -22.86 45.47 -4.04
C MET A 1 -21.50 44.92 -3.58
N ILE A 2 -20.47 45.77 -3.42
CA ILE A 2 -19.09 45.38 -3.03
C ILE A 2 -19.03 44.64 -1.69
N LYS A 3 -19.78 45.09 -0.65
CA LYS A 3 -19.80 44.38 0.65
C LYS A 3 -20.30 42.93 0.58
N LYS A 4 -21.27 42.63 -0.28
CA LYS A 4 -21.81 41.28 -0.45
C LYS A 4 -20.79 40.35 -1.17
N ILE A 5 -20.02 40.90 -2.09
CA ILE A 5 -18.94 40.17 -2.82
C ILE A 5 -17.80 39.86 -1.85
N PHE A 6 -17.46 40.77 -0.94
CA PHE A 6 -16.41 40.57 0.04
C PHE A 6 -16.78 39.50 1.10
N ILE A 7 -18.04 39.45 1.52
CA ILE A 7 -18.55 38.43 2.44
C ILE A 7 -18.58 37.05 1.76
N LEU A 8 -18.96 36.96 0.48
CA LEU A 8 -18.99 35.74 -0.26
C LEU A 8 -17.57 35.21 -0.51
N SER A 9 -16.60 36.09 -0.84
CA SER A 9 -15.19 35.73 -0.99
C SER A 9 -14.57 35.24 0.30
N PHE A 10 -14.92 35.84 1.43
CA PHE A 10 -14.46 35.43 2.76
C PHE A 10 -15.04 34.07 3.20
N LEU A 11 -16.30 33.80 2.84
CA LEU A 11 -16.94 32.51 3.09
C LEU A 11 -16.30 31.35 2.27
N LEU A 12 -15.86 31.62 1.05
CA LEU A 12 -15.18 30.65 0.18
C LEU A 12 -13.80 30.22 0.75
N LEU A 13 -13.12 31.09 1.48
CA LEU A 13 -11.83 30.79 2.11
C LEU A 13 -11.94 29.79 3.29
N TYR A 14 -13.10 29.70 3.94
CA TYR A 14 -13.32 28.71 5.00
C TYR A 14 -13.65 27.30 4.48
N LEU A 15 -14.05 27.17 3.23
CA LEU A 15 -14.39 25.85 2.63
C LEU A 15 -13.15 25.08 2.13
N SER A 16 -12.00 25.72 2.04
CA SER A 16 -10.75 25.06 1.57
C SER A 16 -9.96 24.34 2.66
N SER A 17 -10.45 24.35 3.93
CA SER A 17 -9.83 23.61 5.03
C SER A 17 -10.35 22.17 5.12
N CYS A 18 -10.33 21.44 4.02
CA CYS A 18 -10.42 19.98 4.07
C CYS A 18 -9.04 19.44 4.46
N GLY A 19 -8.72 19.52 5.75
CA GLY A 19 -7.51 18.94 6.32
C GLY A 19 -7.56 17.43 6.28
N TYR A 20 -7.32 16.83 5.11
CA TYR A 20 -6.97 15.43 5.02
C TYR A 20 -5.56 15.25 5.55
N SER A 21 -5.43 15.01 6.85
CA SER A 21 -4.19 14.50 7.40
C SER A 21 -4.21 12.97 7.23
N PRO A 22 -3.22 12.35 6.58
CA PRO A 22 -3.13 10.91 6.53
C PRO A 22 -3.05 10.39 7.98
N ILE A 23 -3.93 9.45 8.32
CA ILE A 23 -4.07 8.87 9.67
C ILE A 23 -2.76 8.22 10.15
N TYR A 24 -1.85 7.96 9.23
CA TYR A 24 -0.52 7.40 9.45
C TYR A 24 0.56 8.37 8.96
N SER A 25 0.66 9.55 9.58
CA SER A 25 1.90 10.31 9.49
C SER A 25 2.93 9.59 10.36
N SER A 26 4.10 9.30 9.81
CA SER A 26 5.22 8.57 10.42
C SER A 26 5.71 9.12 11.78
N LYS A 27 5.13 10.20 12.26
CA LYS A 27 5.61 10.98 13.40
C LYS A 27 5.38 10.37 14.78
N ASN A 28 4.71 9.20 14.91
CA ASN A 28 4.41 8.60 16.22
C ASN A 28 4.48 7.07 16.24
N LEU A 29 5.29 6.46 15.37
CA LEU A 29 5.51 5.03 15.46
C LEU A 29 6.39 4.74 16.69
N ASN A 30 5.99 3.75 17.48
CA ASN A 30 6.70 3.32 18.69
C ASN A 30 7.85 2.32 18.41
N PHE A 31 8.23 2.17 17.14
CA PHE A 31 9.29 1.26 16.71
C PHE A 31 10.09 1.83 15.52
N SER A 32 11.26 1.29 15.31
CA SER A 32 12.06 1.43 14.08
C SER A 32 12.44 0.07 13.52
N ILE A 33 12.80 0.02 12.24
CA ILE A 33 13.22 -1.23 11.60
C ILE A 33 14.74 -1.24 11.50
N ASN A 34 15.36 -2.21 12.17
CA ASN A 34 16.81 -2.41 12.14
C ASN A 34 17.22 -3.14 10.86
N ASN A 35 16.54 -4.24 10.51
CA ASN A 35 16.84 -5.03 9.32
C ASN A 35 15.57 -5.57 8.66
N ILE A 36 15.57 -5.58 7.31
CA ILE A 36 14.57 -6.25 6.48
C ILE A 36 15.25 -7.36 5.69
N GLU A 37 15.05 -8.59 6.13
CA GLU A 37 15.47 -9.77 5.36
C GLU A 37 14.44 -10.05 4.25
N LYS A 38 14.89 -10.28 3.03
CA LYS A 38 14.04 -10.55 1.88
C LYS A 38 14.79 -11.29 0.79
N ASP A 39 14.06 -12.05 -0.03
CA ASP A 39 14.57 -12.54 -1.30
C ASP A 39 14.68 -11.38 -2.29
N ASN A 40 15.70 -11.42 -3.15
CA ASN A 40 15.98 -10.34 -4.10
C ASN A 40 15.08 -10.46 -5.33
N ASN A 41 13.82 -10.02 -5.19
CA ASN A 41 12.90 -9.83 -6.30
C ASN A 41 12.32 -8.41 -6.27
N LEU A 42 11.79 -7.96 -7.42
CA LEU A 42 11.31 -6.59 -7.59
C LEU A 42 10.22 -6.23 -6.56
N LEU A 43 9.26 -7.12 -6.36
CA LEU A 43 8.12 -6.89 -5.46
C LEU A 43 8.56 -6.77 -4.01
N ASN A 44 9.45 -7.65 -3.52
CA ASN A 44 10.00 -7.54 -2.17
C ASN A 44 10.84 -6.27 -1.98
N ASN A 45 11.56 -5.81 -3.03
CA ASN A 45 12.31 -4.57 -2.98
C ASN A 45 11.38 -3.37 -2.82
N GLN A 46 10.30 -3.30 -3.60
CA GLN A 46 9.28 -2.25 -3.48
C GLN A 46 8.66 -2.22 -2.08
N PHE A 47 8.26 -3.38 -1.54
CA PHE A 47 7.76 -3.46 -0.17
C PHE A 47 8.76 -2.95 0.87
N ALA A 48 10.02 -3.39 0.77
CA ALA A 48 11.06 -2.99 1.72
C ALA A 48 11.32 -1.47 1.70
N GLU A 49 11.37 -0.87 0.51
CA GLU A 49 11.57 0.57 0.34
C GLU A 49 10.39 1.38 0.90
N MET A 50 9.16 0.97 0.59
CA MET A 50 7.97 1.65 1.09
C MET A 50 7.82 1.53 2.61
N ILE A 51 8.08 0.35 3.19
CA ILE A 51 8.06 0.16 4.64
C ILE A 51 9.11 1.05 5.31
N ARG A 52 10.35 1.10 4.80
CA ARG A 52 11.40 1.98 5.33
C ARG A 52 11.04 3.46 5.24
N GLY A 53 10.42 3.88 4.13
CA GLY A 53 9.97 5.27 3.96
C GLY A 53 8.87 5.72 4.92
N MET A 54 8.15 4.78 5.54
CA MET A 54 7.07 5.06 6.50
C MET A 54 7.50 4.98 7.96
N VAL A 55 8.70 4.49 8.27
CA VAL A 55 9.18 4.26 9.63
C VAL A 55 10.35 5.19 9.94
N GLU A 56 10.33 5.85 11.10
CA GLU A 56 11.44 6.68 11.57
C GLU A 56 12.66 5.83 11.95
N GLU A 57 13.87 6.29 11.58
CA GLU A 57 15.11 5.54 11.85
C GLU A 57 15.55 5.60 13.32
N ASN A 58 15.11 6.62 14.07
CA ASN A 58 15.69 6.98 15.38
C ASN A 58 14.91 6.46 16.59
N ASN A 59 13.99 5.53 16.42
CA ASN A 59 13.28 4.94 17.56
C ASN A 59 14.17 3.89 18.26
N PRO A 60 14.25 3.88 19.61
CA PRO A 60 15.06 2.91 20.36
C PRO A 60 14.51 1.47 20.26
N ASN A 61 13.22 1.30 20.02
CA ASN A 61 12.58 -0.01 19.85
C ASN A 61 12.81 -0.53 18.43
N LYS A 62 13.92 -1.25 18.23
CA LYS A 62 14.33 -1.77 16.92
C LYS A 62 13.82 -3.19 16.70
N ILE A 63 13.12 -3.41 15.58
CA ILE A 63 12.64 -4.72 15.16
C ILE A 63 13.34 -5.21 13.90
N ASN A 64 13.52 -6.53 13.80
CA ASN A 64 13.97 -7.19 12.58
C ASN A 64 12.77 -7.90 11.96
N ILE A 65 12.57 -7.70 10.66
CA ILE A 65 11.50 -8.36 9.93
C ILE A 65 12.05 -9.12 8.73
N LYS A 66 11.38 -10.22 8.40
CA LYS A 66 11.56 -10.91 7.13
C LYS A 66 10.30 -10.78 6.30
N ILE A 67 10.43 -10.40 5.03
CA ILE A 67 9.33 -10.26 4.10
C ILE A 67 9.46 -11.25 2.94
N SER A 68 8.30 -11.76 2.52
CA SER A 68 8.15 -12.56 1.30
C SER A 68 6.83 -12.21 0.66
N SER A 69 6.82 -11.91 -0.63
CA SER A 69 5.63 -11.52 -1.35
C SER A 69 5.41 -12.36 -2.60
N ASN A 70 4.15 -12.47 -2.99
CA ASN A 70 3.73 -13.13 -4.23
C ASN A 70 2.69 -12.27 -4.93
N LYS A 71 2.80 -12.20 -6.26
CA LYS A 71 1.83 -11.59 -7.16
C LYS A 71 1.24 -12.66 -8.08
N ASP A 72 -0.06 -12.66 -8.20
CA ASP A 72 -0.81 -13.55 -9.06
C ASP A 72 -1.81 -12.76 -9.90
N VAL A 73 -1.92 -13.11 -11.20
CA VAL A 73 -2.90 -12.52 -12.11
C VAL A 73 -3.67 -13.65 -12.77
N GLN A 74 -4.96 -13.71 -12.52
CA GLN A 74 -5.84 -14.76 -13.01
C GLN A 74 -6.95 -14.20 -13.89
N ILE A 75 -7.46 -15.03 -14.81
CA ILE A 75 -8.66 -14.71 -15.58
C ILE A 75 -9.88 -15.00 -14.70
N LYS A 76 -10.61 -13.93 -14.32
CA LYS A 76 -11.82 -14.03 -13.51
C LYS A 76 -13.08 -14.34 -14.32
N SER A 77 -13.16 -13.80 -15.55
CA SER A 77 -14.26 -14.10 -16.46
C SER A 77 -13.84 -14.09 -17.93
N LYS A 78 -14.58 -14.80 -18.75
CA LYS A 78 -14.40 -14.89 -20.20
C LYS A 78 -15.69 -14.55 -20.92
N ASP A 79 -15.55 -14.12 -22.18
CA ASP A 79 -16.69 -13.94 -23.10
C ASP A 79 -17.22 -15.30 -23.62
N THR A 80 -18.27 -15.26 -24.42
CA THR A 80 -18.89 -16.46 -25.02
C THR A 80 -17.97 -17.20 -26.02
N LYS A 81 -16.89 -16.53 -26.47
CA LYS A 81 -15.85 -17.10 -27.36
C LYS A 81 -14.63 -17.62 -26.60
N GLY A 82 -14.62 -17.47 -25.26
CA GLY A 82 -13.52 -17.91 -24.40
C GLY A 82 -12.40 -16.87 -24.20
N ASN A 83 -12.54 -15.65 -24.74
CA ASN A 83 -11.53 -14.60 -24.53
C ASN A 83 -11.66 -14.02 -23.12
N PRO A 84 -10.53 -13.65 -22.47
CA PRO A 84 -10.56 -12.99 -21.17
C PRO A 84 -11.32 -11.65 -21.23
N LEU A 85 -12.28 -11.46 -20.31
CA LEU A 85 -12.99 -10.19 -20.11
C LEU A 85 -12.49 -9.45 -18.88
N ILE A 86 -12.32 -10.16 -17.76
CA ILE A 86 -11.93 -9.59 -16.49
C ILE A 86 -10.75 -10.40 -15.95
N PHE A 87 -9.73 -9.68 -15.50
CA PHE A 87 -8.62 -10.24 -14.74
C PHE A 87 -8.77 -9.89 -13.25
N GLU A 88 -8.17 -10.72 -12.42
CA GLU A 88 -7.99 -10.47 -11.00
C GLU A 88 -6.48 -10.41 -10.70
N LEU A 89 -6.04 -9.29 -10.12
CA LEU A 89 -4.69 -9.11 -9.60
C LEU A 89 -4.75 -9.32 -8.08
N LYS A 90 -3.98 -10.26 -7.58
CA LYS A 90 -3.85 -10.56 -6.16
C LYS A 90 -2.40 -10.42 -5.73
N ILE A 91 -2.16 -9.74 -4.61
CA ILE A 91 -0.85 -9.62 -3.99
C ILE A 91 -0.95 -10.12 -2.55
N THR A 92 -0.03 -10.99 -2.19
CA THR A 92 0.11 -11.52 -0.82
C THR A 92 1.46 -11.11 -0.26
N LEU A 93 1.47 -10.58 0.95
CA LEU A 93 2.65 -10.21 1.71
C LEU A 93 2.69 -11.02 3.00
N LYS A 94 3.74 -11.80 3.19
CA LYS A 94 4.04 -12.51 4.43
C LYS A 94 5.14 -11.76 5.17
N ILE A 95 4.88 -11.47 6.43
CA ILE A 95 5.83 -10.83 7.34
C ILE A 95 6.11 -11.76 8.49
N SER A 96 7.40 -11.91 8.80
CA SER A 96 7.86 -12.63 9.97
C SER A 96 8.68 -11.68 10.84
N ILE A 97 8.32 -11.53 12.10
CA ILE A 97 9.05 -10.69 13.05
C ILE A 97 9.96 -11.62 13.84
N GLN A 98 11.25 -11.31 13.80
CA GLN A 98 12.26 -12.07 14.52
C GLN A 98 12.39 -11.48 15.93
N GLY A 99 11.74 -12.10 16.90
CA GLY A 99 11.90 -11.82 18.34
C GLY A 99 12.99 -12.68 18.94
N SER A 100 13.37 -12.38 20.19
CA SER A 100 14.38 -13.16 20.94
C SER A 100 13.90 -14.58 21.30
N THR A 101 12.59 -14.82 21.34
CA THR A 101 12.01 -16.08 21.84
C THR A 101 11.03 -16.74 20.87
N GLU A 102 10.32 -15.94 20.07
CA GLU A 102 9.30 -16.45 19.14
C GLU A 102 9.33 -15.69 17.81
N VAL A 103 9.06 -16.41 16.72
CA VAL A 103 8.84 -15.82 15.39
C VAL A 103 7.34 -15.61 15.21
N LYS A 104 6.90 -14.36 15.17
CA LYS A 104 5.52 -14.02 14.85
C LYS A 104 5.36 -13.89 13.34
N VAL A 105 4.40 -14.60 12.76
CA VAL A 105 4.12 -14.56 11.31
C VAL A 105 2.75 -13.97 11.07
N LYS A 106 2.66 -13.02 10.13
CA LYS A 106 1.41 -12.44 9.65
C LYS A 106 1.39 -12.45 8.14
N ILE A 107 0.22 -12.76 7.57
CA ILE A 107 -0.01 -12.75 6.11
C ILE A 107 -1.12 -11.73 5.85
N PHE A 108 -0.86 -10.85 4.89
CA PHE A 108 -1.81 -9.88 4.34
C PHE A 108 -2.04 -10.21 2.88
N THR A 109 -3.26 -10.01 2.41
CA THR A 109 -3.63 -10.24 1.01
C THR A 109 -4.59 -9.14 0.58
N GLU A 110 -4.30 -8.54 -0.56
CA GLU A 110 -5.17 -7.59 -1.25
C GLU A 110 -5.36 -8.03 -2.69
N ASP A 111 -6.56 -7.82 -3.21
CA ASP A 111 -6.90 -8.10 -4.60
C ASP A 111 -7.75 -7.00 -5.21
N THR A 112 -7.74 -6.96 -6.53
CA THR A 112 -8.60 -6.10 -7.33
C THR A 112 -8.86 -6.72 -8.69
N SER A 113 -9.99 -6.37 -9.30
CA SER A 113 -10.34 -6.84 -10.64
C SER A 113 -10.25 -5.69 -11.63
N PHE A 114 -9.85 -5.99 -12.86
CA PHE A 114 -9.77 -5.03 -13.94
C PHE A 114 -10.19 -5.65 -15.29
N ASN A 115 -10.72 -4.82 -16.17
CA ASN A 115 -11.17 -5.25 -17.48
C ASN A 115 -10.00 -5.49 -18.43
N ASN A 116 -10.15 -6.47 -19.31
CA ASN A 116 -9.22 -6.62 -20.44
C ASN A 116 -9.39 -5.43 -21.41
N SER A 117 -8.30 -5.07 -22.07
CA SER A 117 -8.26 -4.09 -23.16
C SER A 117 -7.52 -4.66 -24.36
N ASP A 118 -7.93 -4.26 -25.56
CA ASP A 118 -7.21 -4.61 -26.78
C ASP A 118 -5.87 -3.87 -26.89
N ASP A 119 -5.78 -2.67 -26.29
CA ASP A 119 -4.52 -1.95 -26.13
C ASP A 119 -3.72 -2.57 -24.98
N LYS A 120 -2.73 -3.38 -25.36
CA LYS A 120 -1.87 -4.09 -24.38
C LYS A 120 -0.92 -3.18 -23.63
N PHE A 121 -0.55 -2.05 -24.19
CA PHE A 121 0.30 -1.06 -23.51
C PHE A 121 -0.48 -0.35 -22.40
N GLU A 122 -1.67 0.13 -22.73
CA GLU A 122 -2.58 0.77 -21.75
C GLU A 122 -2.94 -0.21 -20.63
N LEU A 123 -3.30 -1.46 -20.99
CA LEU A 123 -3.61 -2.52 -20.02
C LEU A 123 -2.44 -2.78 -19.05
N SER A 124 -1.21 -2.85 -19.59
CA SER A 124 -0.01 -3.06 -18.78
C SER A 124 0.27 -1.91 -17.81
N ASN A 125 0.08 -0.66 -18.26
CA ASN A 125 0.24 0.52 -17.41
C ASN A 125 -0.82 0.56 -16.31
N TYR A 126 -2.07 0.32 -16.66
CA TYR A 126 -3.16 0.24 -15.69
C TYR A 126 -2.94 -0.85 -14.64
N GLN A 127 -2.47 -2.03 -15.06
CA GLN A 127 -2.12 -3.11 -14.14
C GLN A 127 -1.01 -2.69 -13.16
N LYS A 128 0.01 -1.94 -13.61
CA LYS A 128 1.07 -1.42 -12.72
C LYS A 128 0.54 -0.42 -11.71
N GLU A 129 -0.35 0.48 -12.12
CA GLU A 129 -0.99 1.42 -11.20
C GLU A 129 -1.79 0.70 -10.12
N LEU A 130 -2.56 -0.32 -10.49
CA LEU A 130 -3.29 -1.17 -9.54
C LEU A 130 -2.34 -1.91 -8.60
N GLU A 131 -1.23 -2.44 -9.11
CA GLU A 131 -0.20 -3.09 -8.30
C GLU A 131 0.37 -2.14 -7.24
N GLU A 132 0.71 -0.90 -7.61
CA GLU A 132 1.20 0.11 -6.67
C GLU A 132 0.16 0.45 -5.58
N ILE A 133 -1.12 0.53 -5.95
CA ILE A 133 -2.21 0.77 -4.99
C ILE A 133 -2.32 -0.39 -3.99
N LEU A 134 -2.26 -1.64 -4.46
CA LEU A 134 -2.34 -2.81 -3.59
C LEU A 134 -1.12 -2.92 -2.67
N ILE A 135 0.10 -2.66 -3.19
CA ILE A 135 1.33 -2.63 -2.40
C ILE A 135 1.21 -1.59 -1.28
N ARG A 136 0.72 -0.38 -1.58
CA ARG A 136 0.54 0.68 -0.58
C ARG A 136 -0.41 0.25 0.53
N LYS A 137 -1.56 -0.33 0.20
CA LYS A 137 -2.52 -0.85 1.17
C LYS A 137 -1.90 -1.91 2.09
N LEU A 138 -1.15 -2.86 1.49
CA LEU A 138 -0.48 -3.92 2.25
C LEU A 138 0.60 -3.37 3.17
N VAL A 139 1.34 -2.33 2.74
CA VAL A 139 2.32 -1.64 3.59
C VAL A 139 1.62 -0.93 4.76
N GLU A 140 0.53 -0.21 4.50
CA GLU A 140 -0.25 0.44 5.56
C GLU A 140 -0.76 -0.56 6.60
N GLN A 141 -1.34 -1.69 6.16
CA GLN A 141 -1.76 -2.77 7.07
C GLN A 141 -0.59 -3.34 7.88
N THR A 142 0.57 -3.45 7.24
CA THR A 142 1.80 -3.90 7.90
C THR A 142 2.24 -2.94 8.99
N ILE A 143 2.28 -1.64 8.72
CA ILE A 143 2.68 -0.62 9.69
C ILE A 143 1.71 -0.62 10.89
N VAL A 144 0.39 -0.71 10.63
CA VAL A 144 -0.62 -0.84 11.69
C VAL A 144 -0.35 -2.07 12.57
N TYR A 145 -0.12 -3.21 11.95
CA TYR A 145 0.17 -4.45 12.67
C TYR A 145 1.45 -4.35 13.51
N LEU A 146 2.54 -3.83 12.92
CA LEU A 146 3.82 -3.65 13.62
C LEU A 146 3.70 -2.66 14.79
N SER A 147 2.82 -1.67 14.69
CA SER A 147 2.55 -0.70 15.77
C SER A 147 1.73 -1.29 16.92
N SER A 148 1.06 -2.43 16.71
CA SER A 148 0.18 -3.07 17.69
C SER A 148 0.88 -4.12 18.55
N ILE A 149 2.14 -4.41 18.30
CA ILE A 149 2.94 -5.44 18.98
C ILE A 149 4.09 -4.85 19.75
#